data_d360dbe77b296671a851cecd9b92dbe0
#
_entry.id   d360dbe77b296671a851cecd9b92dbe0
#
_cell.length_a   1.000
_cell.length_b   1.000
_cell.length_c   1.000
_cell.angle_alpha   90.00
_cell.angle_beta   90.00
_cell.angle_gamma   90.00
#
_symmetry.space_group_name_H-M   'P 1'
#
loop_
_entity.id
_entity.type
_entity.pdbx_description
1 polymer ?
#
loop_
_entity_poly.entity_id
_entity_poly.type
_entity_poly.pdbx_seq_one_letter_code
_entity_poly.pdbx_strand_id
1 'polypeptide(L)'
;MAFRRTLFALLSISSLTTAHSLLHSSNKRDIAVNDAMITIMTNVIQTISPATSTCDNAPHPEECSTAQHAAPFILQSFNDYDLATVGEIAAVTSLMLFESGEFKYNKNYFSPSGGPNPGQGTRNMQQANFNSLYAAYLVSQGKLSQEALSAATSPDAVLALVRPDEFTFGSAAWFLATQ
;
A
#
# COMPACT_ATOMS: atom_id res chain seq x y z
N MET A 1 -40.00 -36.11 57.84
CA MET A 1 -39.89 -35.75 56.39
C MET A 1 -38.56 -34.99 56.18
N ALA A 2 -37.60 -35.66 55.55
CA ALA A 2 -36.27 -35.15 55.41
C ALA A 2 -36.08 -34.60 53.99
N PHE A 3 -35.79 -33.30 53.87
CA PHE A 3 -35.45 -32.66 52.62
C PHE A 3 -33.95 -32.80 52.34
N ARG A 4 -33.59 -33.59 51.34
CA ARG A 4 -32.24 -33.72 50.82
C ARG A 4 -31.95 -32.50 49.95
N ARG A 5 -30.96 -31.71 50.35
CA ARG A 5 -30.35 -30.65 49.49
C ARG A 5 -29.28 -31.29 48.61
N THR A 6 -29.54 -31.29 47.29
CA THR A 6 -28.59 -31.70 46.29
C THR A 6 -27.71 -30.47 45.93
N LEU A 7 -26.41 -30.60 46.22
CA LEU A 7 -25.40 -29.62 45.87
C LEU A 7 -24.99 -29.82 44.43
N PHE A 8 -25.30 -28.88 43.54
CA PHE A 8 -24.74 -28.83 42.18
C PHE A 8 -23.37 -28.17 42.21
N ALA A 9 -22.34 -28.95 41.95
CA ALA A 9 -20.99 -28.43 41.72
C ALA A 9 -20.92 -27.80 40.31
N LEU A 10 -20.74 -26.48 40.25
CA LEU A 10 -20.37 -25.78 39.04
C LEU A 10 -18.88 -26.03 38.77
N LEU A 11 -18.54 -26.89 37.82
CA LEU A 11 -17.21 -26.96 37.26
C LEU A 11 -17.01 -25.74 36.34
N SER A 12 -16.15 -24.85 36.77
CA SER A 12 -15.63 -23.74 35.97
C SER A 12 -14.71 -24.27 34.86
N ILE A 13 -15.18 -24.18 33.62
CA ILE A 13 -14.35 -24.38 32.43
C ILE A 13 -13.66 -23.04 32.14
N SER A 14 -12.56 -22.80 32.76
CA SER A 14 -11.66 -21.65 32.47
C SER A 14 -10.31 -22.22 32.13
N SER A 15 -10.03 -22.42 30.83
CA SER A 15 -8.66 -22.48 30.29
C SER A 15 -8.62 -23.13 28.90
N LEU A 16 -9.08 -22.43 27.87
CA LEU A 16 -8.76 -22.80 26.47
C LEU A 16 -8.70 -21.58 25.51
N THR A 17 -8.30 -20.41 25.98
CA THR A 17 -8.19 -19.21 25.12
C THR A 17 -6.76 -18.66 24.97
N THR A 18 -5.73 -19.37 25.46
CA THR A 18 -4.35 -18.90 25.37
C THR A 18 -3.46 -19.65 24.38
N ALA A 19 -3.99 -20.60 23.61
CA ALA A 19 -3.17 -21.39 22.68
C ALA A 19 -3.18 -20.88 21.22
N HIS A 20 -3.98 -19.87 20.87
CA HIS A 20 -4.08 -19.38 19.47
C HIS A 20 -3.19 -18.18 19.14
N SER A 21 -2.52 -17.61 20.15
CA SER A 21 -1.66 -16.41 19.96
C SER A 21 -0.18 -16.71 19.72
N LEU A 22 0.27 -17.95 19.78
CA LEU A 22 1.69 -18.30 19.72
C LEU A 22 2.16 -18.92 18.40
N LEU A 23 1.30 -19.05 17.39
CA LEU A 23 1.66 -19.67 16.10
C LEU A 23 1.78 -18.69 14.94
N HIS A 24 1.70 -17.39 15.16
CA HIS A 24 1.95 -16.37 14.12
C HIS A 24 3.14 -15.48 14.46
N SER A 25 4.22 -16.05 14.95
CA SER A 25 5.52 -15.45 14.75
C SER A 25 5.97 -15.84 13.33
N SER A 26 5.34 -15.26 12.31
CA SER A 26 5.94 -15.24 10.98
C SER A 26 7.26 -14.50 11.16
N ASN A 27 8.36 -15.13 10.81
CA ASN A 27 9.67 -14.50 10.67
C ASN A 27 9.51 -13.49 9.51
N LYS A 28 8.96 -12.30 9.83
CA LYS A 28 8.85 -11.20 8.88
C LYS A 28 10.26 -10.89 8.42
N ARG A 29 10.54 -11.16 7.14
CA ARG A 29 11.82 -10.80 6.54
C ARG A 29 11.71 -9.36 6.07
N ASP A 30 12.02 -8.42 6.96
CA ASP A 30 12.09 -7.03 6.57
C ASP A 30 13.25 -6.82 5.55
N ILE A 31 12.90 -6.23 4.43
CA ILE A 31 13.89 -5.79 3.45
C ILE A 31 14.59 -4.56 4.02
N ALA A 32 15.91 -4.60 4.10
CA ALA A 32 16.67 -3.46 4.61
C ALA A 32 16.51 -2.24 3.68
N VAL A 33 15.91 -1.16 4.18
CA VAL A 33 15.85 0.11 3.45
C VAL A 33 17.10 0.91 3.80
N ASN A 34 18.20 0.62 3.09
CA ASN A 34 19.49 1.28 3.24
C ASN A 34 20.07 1.66 1.86
N ASP A 35 21.12 2.44 1.84
CA ASP A 35 21.73 2.98 0.60
C ASP A 35 22.11 1.88 -0.41
N ALA A 36 22.56 0.72 0.07
CA ALA A 36 22.92 -0.40 -0.81
C ALA A 36 21.68 -0.98 -1.50
N MET A 37 20.59 -1.22 -0.75
CA MET A 37 19.33 -1.74 -1.31
C MET A 37 18.63 -0.70 -2.19
N ILE A 38 18.67 0.59 -1.80
CA ILE A 38 18.16 1.69 -2.63
C ILE A 38 18.91 1.72 -3.97
N THR A 39 20.24 1.61 -3.95
CA THR A 39 21.07 1.57 -5.16
C THR A 39 20.73 0.36 -6.04
N ILE A 40 20.58 -0.83 -5.44
CA ILE A 40 20.20 -2.06 -6.17
C ILE A 40 18.82 -1.86 -6.82
N MET A 41 17.83 -1.42 -6.07
CA MET A 41 16.46 -1.20 -6.58
C MET A 41 16.43 -0.15 -7.68
N THR A 42 17.14 0.96 -7.51
CA THR A 42 17.30 2.00 -8.53
C THR A 42 17.86 1.41 -9.83
N ASN A 43 18.96 0.66 -9.75
CA ASN A 43 19.61 0.06 -10.91
C ASN A 43 18.70 -0.96 -11.61
N VAL A 44 17.98 -1.78 -10.86
CA VAL A 44 17.00 -2.73 -11.41
C VAL A 44 15.92 -1.99 -12.18
N ILE A 45 15.30 -0.97 -11.57
CA ILE A 45 14.25 -0.18 -12.22
C ILE A 45 14.78 0.50 -13.48
N GLN A 46 15.95 1.14 -13.43
CA GLN A 46 16.53 1.81 -14.60
C GLN A 46 16.96 0.84 -15.71
N THR A 47 17.30 -0.40 -15.35
CA THR A 47 17.64 -1.43 -16.34
C THR A 47 16.42 -1.86 -17.14
N ILE A 48 15.27 -2.05 -16.47
CA ILE A 48 14.03 -2.47 -17.13
C ILE A 48 13.24 -1.30 -17.73
N SER A 49 13.44 -0.09 -17.21
CA SER A 49 12.76 1.14 -17.62
C SER A 49 13.73 2.34 -17.60
N PRO A 50 14.60 2.49 -18.62
CA PRO A 50 15.61 3.55 -18.67
C PRO A 50 15.03 4.97 -18.57
N ALA A 51 13.80 5.19 -19.00
CA ALA A 51 13.12 6.48 -18.92
C ALA A 51 12.90 6.96 -17.47
N THR A 52 13.01 6.07 -16.48
CA THR A 52 12.91 6.44 -15.05
C THR A 52 14.18 7.14 -14.51
N SER A 53 15.23 7.26 -15.31
CA SER A 53 16.48 7.93 -14.88
C SER A 53 16.33 9.46 -14.72
N THR A 54 15.38 10.08 -15.42
CA THR A 54 15.17 11.53 -15.41
C THR A 54 13.69 11.90 -15.50
N CYS A 55 13.35 13.10 -15.06
CA CYS A 55 12.04 13.73 -15.27
C CYS A 55 12.08 14.82 -16.35
N ASP A 56 13.16 14.93 -17.11
CA ASP A 56 13.28 15.90 -18.20
C ASP A 56 12.16 15.65 -19.22
N ASN A 57 11.48 16.76 -19.60
CA ASN A 57 10.35 16.72 -20.53
C ASN A 57 9.16 15.82 -20.09
N ALA A 58 9.02 15.52 -18.81
CA ALA A 58 7.83 14.82 -18.31
C ALA A 58 6.57 15.65 -18.60
N PRO A 59 5.46 15.03 -19.06
CA PRO A 59 4.21 15.74 -19.35
C PRO A 59 3.63 16.47 -18.13
N HIS A 60 3.87 15.94 -16.94
CA HIS A 60 3.48 16.50 -15.64
C HIS A 60 4.69 16.46 -14.70
N PRO A 61 5.59 17.47 -14.77
CA PRO A 61 6.83 17.48 -13.98
C PRO A 61 6.60 17.35 -12.47
N GLU A 62 5.49 17.92 -11.96
CA GLU A 62 5.08 17.86 -10.56
C GLU A 62 4.64 16.46 -10.09
N GLU A 63 4.36 15.58 -11.02
CA GLU A 63 3.97 14.18 -10.74
C GLU A 63 5.10 13.19 -11.01
N CYS A 64 6.08 13.61 -11.78
CA CYS A 64 7.16 12.74 -12.20
C CYS A 64 8.07 12.37 -11.03
N SER A 65 8.47 11.11 -11.00
CA SER A 65 9.49 10.60 -10.08
C SER A 65 10.56 9.82 -10.83
N THR A 66 11.80 9.96 -10.40
CA THR A 66 12.91 9.11 -10.91
C THR A 66 12.95 7.79 -10.15
N ALA A 67 13.60 6.78 -10.73
CA ALA A 67 13.85 5.50 -10.05
C ALA A 67 14.59 5.69 -8.71
N GLN A 68 15.58 6.60 -8.68
CA GLN A 68 16.34 6.90 -7.47
C GLN A 68 15.44 7.48 -6.36
N HIS A 69 14.52 8.38 -6.71
CA HIS A 69 13.56 8.96 -5.76
C HIS A 69 12.52 7.92 -5.32
N ALA A 70 12.03 7.07 -6.23
CA ALA A 70 11.00 6.08 -5.96
C ALA A 70 11.49 4.89 -5.11
N ALA A 71 12.74 4.47 -5.28
CA ALA A 71 13.28 3.24 -4.71
C ALA A 71 13.07 3.08 -3.19
N PRO A 72 13.35 4.09 -2.33
CA PRO A 72 13.15 3.93 -0.88
C PRO A 72 11.67 3.70 -0.51
N PHE A 73 10.73 4.38 -1.17
CA PHE A 73 9.29 4.21 -0.92
C PHE A 73 8.79 2.85 -1.39
N ILE A 74 9.28 2.36 -2.53
CA ILE A 74 8.97 1.02 -3.05
C ILE A 74 9.47 -0.06 -2.09
N LEU A 75 10.72 0.02 -1.64
CA LEU A 75 11.29 -0.92 -0.66
C LEU A 75 10.51 -0.90 0.66
N GLN A 76 10.13 0.29 1.14
CA GLN A 76 9.31 0.43 2.35
C GLN A 76 7.94 -0.22 2.16
N SER A 77 7.32 -0.07 0.98
CA SER A 77 6.02 -0.68 0.70
C SER A 77 6.05 -2.21 0.77
N PHE A 78 7.14 -2.84 0.36
CA PHE A 78 7.28 -4.29 0.49
C PHE A 78 7.27 -4.74 1.95
N ASN A 79 7.90 -3.97 2.84
CA ASN A 79 7.86 -4.22 4.28
C ASN A 79 6.47 -3.95 4.88
N ASP A 80 5.85 -2.84 4.49
CA ASP A 80 4.54 -2.43 5.00
C ASP A 80 3.44 -3.45 4.68
N TYR A 81 3.57 -4.17 3.55
CA TYR A 81 2.57 -5.12 3.05
C TYR A 81 3.07 -6.57 2.98
N ASP A 82 4.18 -6.90 3.66
CA ASP A 82 4.74 -8.26 3.77
C ASP A 82 5.05 -8.95 2.42
N LEU A 83 5.42 -8.19 1.40
CA LEU A 83 5.83 -8.73 0.11
C LEU A 83 7.29 -9.20 0.17
N ALA A 84 7.50 -10.51 0.20
CA ALA A 84 8.81 -11.10 0.48
C ALA A 84 9.37 -11.94 -0.68
N THR A 85 8.56 -12.29 -1.66
CA THR A 85 9.00 -13.11 -2.80
C THR A 85 9.44 -12.25 -3.99
N VAL A 86 10.39 -12.75 -4.76
CA VAL A 86 10.84 -12.08 -6.01
C VAL A 86 9.67 -11.89 -6.98
N GLY A 87 8.72 -12.83 -7.02
CA GLY A 87 7.54 -12.75 -7.87
C GLY A 87 6.61 -11.59 -7.49
N GLU A 88 6.30 -11.40 -6.21
CA GLU A 88 5.48 -10.30 -5.70
C GLU A 88 6.17 -8.95 -5.95
N ILE A 89 7.45 -8.84 -5.63
CA ILE A 89 8.27 -7.64 -5.84
C ILE A 89 8.28 -7.25 -7.33
N ALA A 90 8.52 -8.23 -8.22
CA ALA A 90 8.53 -8.01 -9.65
C ALA A 90 7.14 -7.60 -10.17
N ALA A 91 6.06 -8.26 -9.73
CA ALA A 91 4.70 -7.96 -10.15
C ALA A 91 4.30 -6.53 -9.76
N VAL A 92 4.51 -6.14 -8.49
CA VAL A 92 4.16 -4.81 -7.98
C VAL A 92 4.99 -3.72 -8.68
N THR A 93 6.30 -3.93 -8.82
CA THR A 93 7.18 -2.96 -9.48
C THR A 93 6.81 -2.78 -10.96
N SER A 94 6.56 -3.88 -11.67
CA SER A 94 6.16 -3.84 -13.09
C SER A 94 4.80 -3.16 -13.27
N LEU A 95 3.84 -3.44 -12.39
CA LEU A 95 2.52 -2.78 -12.40
C LEU A 95 2.67 -1.27 -12.26
N MET A 96 3.41 -0.82 -11.26
CA MET A 96 3.63 0.62 -11.04
C MET A 96 4.30 1.30 -12.25
N LEU A 97 5.31 0.68 -12.84
CA LEU A 97 5.99 1.20 -14.04
C LEU A 97 5.02 1.31 -15.21
N PHE A 98 4.23 0.28 -15.45
CA PHE A 98 3.27 0.24 -16.56
C PHE A 98 2.14 1.27 -16.37
N GLU A 99 1.46 1.23 -15.23
CA GLU A 99 0.27 2.06 -14.96
C GLU A 99 0.60 3.55 -14.86
N SER A 100 1.75 3.91 -14.29
CA SER A 100 2.16 5.30 -14.13
C SER A 100 2.98 5.85 -15.31
N GLY A 101 3.12 5.09 -16.41
CA GLY A 101 3.96 5.48 -17.53
C GLY A 101 5.40 5.75 -17.09
N GLU A 102 6.04 4.75 -16.48
CA GLU A 102 7.41 4.83 -16.00
C GLU A 102 7.62 5.96 -14.97
N PHE A 103 6.67 6.06 -14.03
CA PHE A 103 6.62 7.07 -12.96
C PHE A 103 6.43 8.52 -13.43
N LYS A 104 5.90 8.74 -14.66
CA LYS A 104 5.63 10.09 -15.18
C LYS A 104 4.28 10.63 -14.68
N TYR A 105 3.35 9.75 -14.31
CA TYR A 105 2.00 10.12 -13.90
C TYR A 105 1.67 9.60 -12.50
N ASN A 106 0.93 10.40 -11.76
CA ASN A 106 0.38 10.07 -10.44
C ASN A 106 -1.15 10.32 -10.38
N LYS A 107 -1.75 10.63 -11.55
CA LYS A 107 -3.17 10.83 -11.78
C LYS A 107 -3.50 10.39 -13.22
N ASN A 108 -4.72 9.88 -13.42
CA ASN A 108 -5.19 9.52 -14.76
C ASN A 108 -5.69 10.77 -15.51
N TYR A 109 -5.11 11.03 -16.69
CA TYR A 109 -5.49 12.10 -17.61
C TYR A 109 -6.20 11.60 -18.87
N PHE A 110 -6.39 10.29 -19.04
CA PHE A 110 -6.75 9.63 -20.30
C PHE A 110 -7.97 8.73 -20.14
N SER A 111 -9.10 9.28 -19.65
CA SER A 111 -10.32 8.48 -19.59
C SER A 111 -10.90 8.22 -20.99
N PRO A 112 -11.64 7.12 -21.20
CA PRO A 112 -12.30 6.83 -22.49
C PRO A 112 -13.27 7.92 -22.95
N SER A 113 -13.80 8.71 -22.04
CA SER A 113 -14.68 9.85 -22.33
C SER A 113 -13.94 11.14 -22.67
N GLY A 114 -12.60 11.11 -22.64
CA GLY A 114 -11.73 12.27 -22.80
C GLY A 114 -11.48 13.01 -21.47
N GLY A 115 -10.24 13.43 -21.25
CA GLY A 115 -9.82 14.16 -20.04
C GLY A 115 -9.57 13.27 -18.82
N PRO A 116 -9.41 13.87 -17.63
CA PRO A 116 -9.12 13.16 -16.40
C PRO A 116 -10.27 12.25 -15.96
N ASN A 117 -9.95 11.11 -15.36
CA ASN A 117 -10.92 10.27 -14.66
C ASN A 117 -10.91 10.64 -13.17
N PRO A 118 -11.99 11.25 -12.63
CA PRO A 118 -11.98 11.78 -11.26
C PRO A 118 -11.63 10.72 -10.22
N GLY A 119 -10.66 11.03 -9.36
CA GLY A 119 -10.21 10.17 -8.28
C GLY A 119 -9.39 8.95 -8.69
N GLN A 120 -9.11 8.74 -9.99
CA GLN A 120 -8.22 7.68 -10.46
C GLN A 120 -6.77 8.16 -10.46
N GLY A 121 -5.87 7.37 -9.86
CA GLY A 121 -4.46 7.73 -9.78
C GLY A 121 -3.66 6.81 -8.88
N THR A 122 -2.62 7.37 -8.26
CA THR A 122 -1.48 6.70 -7.62
C THR A 122 -0.61 5.98 -8.64
N ARG A 123 0.49 5.32 -8.20
CA ARG A 123 1.42 4.67 -9.14
C ARG A 123 0.86 3.41 -9.81
N ASN A 124 -0.25 2.85 -9.30
CA ASN A 124 -0.98 1.76 -9.96
C ASN A 124 -2.29 2.18 -10.60
N MET A 125 -2.51 3.48 -10.79
CA MET A 125 -3.70 4.06 -11.43
C MET A 125 -5.03 3.46 -10.95
N GLN A 126 -5.10 3.10 -9.66
CA GLN A 126 -6.30 2.52 -9.10
C GLN A 126 -7.50 3.48 -9.16
N GLN A 127 -8.69 2.91 -9.31
CA GLN A 127 -9.93 3.67 -9.42
C GLN A 127 -10.29 4.37 -8.10
N ALA A 128 -11.18 5.37 -8.18
CA ALA A 128 -11.59 6.20 -7.04
C ALA A 128 -12.11 5.41 -5.83
N ASN A 129 -12.86 4.32 -6.06
CA ASN A 129 -13.35 3.45 -4.99
C ASN A 129 -12.20 2.77 -4.24
N PHE A 130 -11.17 2.31 -4.94
CA PHE A 130 -9.98 1.72 -4.32
C PHE A 130 -9.13 2.76 -3.61
N ASN A 131 -9.02 3.99 -4.14
CA ASN A 131 -8.36 5.09 -3.42
C ASN A 131 -9.09 5.43 -2.12
N SER A 132 -10.42 5.35 -2.09
CA SER A 132 -11.21 5.54 -0.86
C SER A 132 -10.98 4.42 0.15
N LEU A 133 -10.92 3.16 -0.29
CA LEU A 133 -10.59 2.02 0.57
C LEU A 133 -9.16 2.10 1.10
N TYR A 134 -8.22 2.52 0.25
CA TYR A 134 -6.82 2.70 0.63
C TYR A 134 -6.66 3.83 1.66
N ALA A 135 -7.30 4.97 1.45
CA ALA A 135 -7.30 6.07 2.42
C ALA A 135 -7.88 5.64 3.77
N ALA A 136 -9.00 4.89 3.77
CA ALA A 136 -9.58 4.35 5.00
C ALA A 136 -8.63 3.34 5.70
N TYR A 137 -7.93 2.51 4.92
CA TYR A 137 -6.90 1.62 5.45
C TYR A 137 -5.76 2.42 6.10
N LEU A 138 -5.24 3.46 5.44
CA LEU A 138 -4.19 4.32 5.99
C LEU A 138 -4.63 5.00 7.29
N VAL A 139 -5.90 5.39 7.42
CA VAL A 139 -6.47 5.89 8.68
C VAL A 139 -6.43 4.80 9.76
N SER A 140 -6.85 3.58 9.44
CA SER A 140 -6.82 2.46 10.39
C SER A 140 -5.40 2.11 10.88
N GLN A 141 -4.38 2.41 10.06
CA GLN A 141 -2.97 2.24 10.41
C GLN A 141 -2.36 3.48 11.11
N GLY A 142 -3.14 4.53 11.34
CA GLY A 142 -2.65 5.77 11.93
C GLY A 142 -1.71 6.59 11.03
N LYS A 143 -1.62 6.26 9.73
CA LYS A 143 -0.78 6.94 8.73
C LYS A 143 -1.49 8.16 8.11
N LEU A 144 -2.81 8.20 8.16
CA LEU A 144 -3.65 9.31 7.71
C LEU A 144 -4.65 9.67 8.81
N SER A 145 -5.00 10.96 8.96
CA SER A 145 -5.98 11.35 9.96
C SER A 145 -7.42 11.12 9.47
N GLN A 146 -8.30 10.68 10.38
CA GLN A 146 -9.73 10.55 10.11
C GLN A 146 -10.36 11.90 9.72
N GLU A 147 -9.89 12.99 10.32
CA GLU A 147 -10.36 14.34 10.01
C GLU A 147 -10.06 14.72 8.56
N ALA A 148 -8.82 14.48 8.08
CA ALA A 148 -8.45 14.73 6.70
C ALA A 148 -9.29 13.92 5.71
N LEU A 149 -9.53 12.62 6.00
CA LEU A 149 -10.39 11.79 5.16
C LEU A 149 -11.83 12.28 5.16
N SER A 150 -12.37 12.68 6.31
CA SER A 150 -13.75 13.21 6.40
C SER A 150 -13.93 14.55 5.69
N ALA A 151 -12.88 15.37 5.60
CA ALA A 151 -12.88 16.62 4.87
C ALA A 151 -12.78 16.44 3.33
N ALA A 152 -12.33 15.29 2.87
CA ALA A 152 -12.18 14.97 1.45
C ALA A 152 -13.52 14.56 0.82
N THR A 153 -14.32 15.54 0.40
CA THR A 153 -15.73 15.35 -0.06
C THR A 153 -15.88 15.01 -1.54
N SER A 154 -14.78 14.88 -2.28
CA SER A 154 -14.80 14.50 -3.70
C SER A 154 -13.77 13.39 -3.99
N PRO A 155 -13.96 12.60 -5.09
CA PRO A 155 -12.98 11.59 -5.48
C PRO A 155 -11.55 12.15 -5.66
N ASP A 156 -11.41 13.34 -6.25
CA ASP A 156 -10.11 14.00 -6.42
C ASP A 156 -9.50 14.47 -5.08
N ALA A 157 -10.34 14.90 -4.12
CA ALA A 157 -9.87 15.24 -2.78
C ALA A 157 -9.34 14.00 -2.03
N VAL A 158 -10.00 12.84 -2.16
CA VAL A 158 -9.51 11.58 -1.61
C VAL A 158 -8.21 11.16 -2.29
N LEU A 159 -8.14 11.24 -3.63
CA LEU A 159 -6.91 10.95 -4.37
C LEU A 159 -5.75 11.82 -3.89
N ALA A 160 -5.97 13.11 -3.63
CA ALA A 160 -4.94 14.02 -3.12
C ALA A 160 -4.32 13.54 -1.79
N LEU A 161 -5.10 12.87 -0.93
CA LEU A 161 -4.61 12.34 0.35
C LEU A 161 -3.67 11.14 0.19
N VAL A 162 -3.81 10.37 -0.89
CA VAL A 162 -3.04 9.14 -1.14
C VAL A 162 -1.95 9.32 -2.22
N ARG A 163 -1.75 10.55 -2.71
CA ARG A 163 -0.70 10.88 -3.68
C ARG A 163 0.68 11.20 -3.11
N PRO A 164 0.87 11.58 -1.83
CA PRO A 164 2.22 11.69 -1.25
C PRO A 164 3.04 10.42 -1.51
N ASP A 165 4.36 10.57 -1.66
CA ASP A 165 5.24 9.49 -2.14
C ASP A 165 5.18 8.24 -1.26
N GLU A 166 5.11 8.39 0.05
CA GLU A 166 4.97 7.27 0.98
C GLU A 166 3.70 6.44 0.76
N PHE A 167 2.63 7.04 0.22
CA PHE A 167 1.36 6.35 -0.03
C PHE A 167 1.24 5.92 -1.50
N THR A 168 1.60 6.79 -2.43
CA THR A 168 1.41 6.51 -3.85
C THR A 168 2.25 5.31 -4.32
N PHE A 169 3.48 5.14 -3.81
CA PHE A 169 4.31 3.97 -4.07
C PHE A 169 3.90 2.74 -3.24
N GLY A 170 3.14 2.94 -2.16
CA GLY A 170 2.56 1.86 -1.36
C GLY A 170 1.27 1.29 -1.92
N SER A 171 0.57 2.01 -2.80
CA SER A 171 -0.79 1.68 -3.26
C SER A 171 -0.87 0.35 -4.02
N ALA A 172 0.11 0.03 -4.86
CA ALA A 172 0.16 -1.22 -5.61
C ALA A 172 0.41 -2.44 -4.71
N ALA A 173 1.30 -2.30 -3.73
CA ALA A 173 1.56 -3.33 -2.73
C ALA A 173 0.34 -3.57 -1.84
N TRP A 174 -0.31 -2.50 -1.38
CA TRP A 174 -1.58 -2.58 -0.66
C TRP A 174 -2.64 -3.32 -1.48
N PHE A 175 -2.79 -2.98 -2.75
CA PHE A 175 -3.79 -3.59 -3.63
C PHE A 175 -3.55 -5.10 -3.76
N LEU A 176 -2.32 -5.53 -4.03
CA LEU A 176 -1.97 -6.94 -4.13
C LEU A 176 -2.22 -7.71 -2.83
N ALA A 177 -1.93 -7.10 -1.68
CA ALA A 177 -2.04 -7.76 -0.38
C ALA A 177 -3.48 -7.82 0.17
N THR A 178 -4.40 -6.94 -0.30
CA THR A 178 -5.71 -6.76 0.36
C THR A 178 -6.91 -6.94 -0.54
N GLN A 179 -6.77 -6.90 -1.88
CA GLN A 179 -7.85 -7.02 -2.85
C GLN A 179 -7.75 -8.29 -3.67
#